data_54f03da9b521d66a0b58b87f32597541
#
_entry.id   54f03da9b521d66a0b58b87f32597541
#
_cell.length_a   1.000
_cell.length_b   1.000
_cell.length_c   1.000
_cell.angle_alpha   90.00
_cell.angle_beta   90.00
_cell.angle_gamma   90.00
#
_symmetry.space_group_name_H-M   'P 1'
#
loop_
_entity.id
_entity.type
_entity.pdbx_description
1 polymer ?
#
loop_
_entity_poly.entity_id
_entity_poly.type
_entity_poly.pdbx_seq_one_letter_code
_entity_poly.pdbx_strand_id
1 'polypeptide(L)'
;WKSSNLAPERLPHYATISDLSPVLRTPNVTFINLQYVSFEEDLNKISNELGIEVHNFDDLDHYNDIDDVAALCLSLDLVVSTKTTVPFISAGVGTSTKLANWKQSPWNNVLSNLNGPKIDVFERDTLDPWDNVFTSIAHDILKYANKRRS
;
A
#
# COMPACT_ATOMS: atom_id res chain seq x y z
N TRP A 1 1.49 5.16 -0.48
CA TRP A 1 1.16 5.65 0.87
C TRP A 1 0.59 7.07 0.87
N LYS A 2 0.77 7.85 -0.19
CA LYS A 2 0.21 9.20 -0.37
C LYS A 2 -0.25 9.39 -1.83
N SER A 3 -1.02 10.46 -2.09
CA SER A 3 -1.48 10.87 -3.42
C SER A 3 -0.93 12.25 -3.77
N SER A 4 -1.04 12.65 -5.03
CA SER A 4 -0.72 14.01 -5.51
C SER A 4 -1.64 15.09 -4.94
N ASN A 5 -2.84 14.72 -4.47
CA ASN A 5 -3.77 15.67 -3.88
C ASN A 5 -3.39 15.95 -2.41
N LEU A 6 -2.71 17.07 -2.18
CA LEU A 6 -2.26 17.51 -0.86
C LEU A 6 -3.23 18.49 -0.18
N ALA A 7 -4.51 18.49 -0.55
CA ALA A 7 -5.51 19.29 0.13
C ALA A 7 -5.55 18.94 1.64
N PRO A 8 -5.68 19.96 2.52
CA PRO A 8 -5.57 19.77 3.98
C PRO A 8 -6.47 18.67 4.54
N GLU A 9 -7.66 18.53 4.00
CA GLU A 9 -8.62 17.48 4.39
C GLU A 9 -8.17 16.07 3.99
N ARG A 10 -7.19 15.95 3.09
CA ARG A 10 -6.65 14.67 2.62
C ARG A 10 -5.44 14.19 3.44
N LEU A 11 -4.64 15.13 3.95
CA LEU A 11 -3.39 14.82 4.64
C LEU A 11 -3.56 13.82 5.81
N PRO A 12 -4.60 13.91 6.65
CA PRO A 12 -4.79 12.94 7.72
C PRO A 12 -5.02 11.50 7.25
N HIS A 13 -5.34 11.31 5.97
CA HIS A 13 -5.65 10.01 5.38
C HIS A 13 -4.46 9.37 4.66
N TYR A 14 -3.33 10.06 4.61
CA TYR A 14 -2.08 9.52 4.09
C TYR A 14 -1.22 8.95 5.22
N ALA A 15 -0.37 8.00 4.86
CA ALA A 15 0.60 7.45 5.77
C ALA A 15 1.98 8.08 5.55
N THR A 16 2.76 8.17 6.60
CA THR A 16 4.18 8.52 6.56
C THR A 16 5.04 7.26 6.46
N ILE A 17 6.33 7.43 6.19
CA ILE A 17 7.29 6.32 6.22
C ILE A 17 7.37 5.70 7.62
N SER A 18 7.27 6.50 8.67
CA SER A 18 7.23 6.00 10.04
C SER A 18 6.04 5.08 10.29
N ASP A 19 4.85 5.45 9.77
CA ASP A 19 3.65 4.61 9.87
C ASP A 19 3.82 3.27 9.13
N LEU A 20 4.51 3.28 7.97
CA LEU A 20 4.79 2.07 7.18
C LEU A 20 5.87 1.16 7.77
N SER A 21 6.64 1.64 8.76
CA SER A 21 7.76 0.91 9.33
C SER A 21 7.44 -0.53 9.76
N PRO A 22 6.29 -0.85 10.40
CA PRO A 22 5.95 -2.24 10.73
C PRO A 22 5.86 -3.14 9.51
N VAL A 23 5.29 -2.65 8.41
CA VAL A 23 5.18 -3.39 7.13
C VAL A 23 6.56 -3.57 6.51
N LEU A 24 7.34 -2.49 6.39
CA LEU A 24 8.66 -2.50 5.78
C LEU A 24 9.64 -3.42 6.51
N ARG A 25 9.49 -3.59 7.83
CA ARG A 25 10.31 -4.50 8.65
C ARG A 25 9.86 -5.95 8.61
N THR A 26 8.84 -6.31 7.83
CA THR A 26 8.40 -7.71 7.70
C THR A 26 9.51 -8.55 7.05
N PRO A 27 9.98 -9.61 7.70
CA PRO A 27 11.10 -10.39 7.18
C PRO A 27 10.69 -11.20 5.95
N ASN A 28 11.67 -11.47 5.08
CA ASN A 28 11.50 -12.30 3.88
C ASN A 28 10.50 -11.74 2.86
N VAL A 29 10.41 -10.43 2.77
CA VAL A 29 9.60 -9.70 1.80
C VAL A 29 10.51 -8.80 0.96
N THR A 30 10.31 -8.82 -0.33
CA THR A 30 10.91 -7.86 -1.27
C THR A 30 9.88 -6.76 -1.53
N PHE A 31 10.29 -5.52 -1.37
CA PHE A 31 9.40 -4.36 -1.55
C PHE A 31 9.62 -3.72 -2.91
N ILE A 32 8.51 -3.45 -3.59
CA ILE A 32 8.47 -2.77 -4.89
C ILE A 32 7.69 -1.45 -4.72
N ASN A 33 8.24 -0.36 -5.24
CA ASN A 33 7.56 0.93 -5.23
C ASN A 33 6.41 0.95 -6.24
N LEU A 34 5.23 1.38 -5.75
CA LEU A 34 4.05 1.69 -6.56
C LEU A 34 3.60 3.15 -6.35
N GLN A 35 4.39 3.94 -5.61
CA GLN A 35 4.10 5.35 -5.39
C GLN A 35 4.44 6.13 -6.65
N TYR A 36 3.51 6.93 -7.13
CA TYR A 36 3.60 7.64 -8.42
C TYR A 36 4.04 9.11 -8.30
N VAL A 37 4.16 9.66 -7.10
CA VAL A 37 4.58 11.05 -6.88
C VAL A 37 5.51 11.17 -5.69
N SER A 38 6.55 12.02 -5.81
CA SER A 38 7.44 12.46 -4.72
C SER A 38 7.92 11.30 -3.83
N PHE A 39 8.40 10.22 -4.44
CA PHE A 39 8.81 9.01 -3.73
C PHE A 39 10.31 8.94 -3.48
N GLU A 40 11.13 9.69 -4.21
CA GLU A 40 12.60 9.56 -4.19
C GLU A 40 13.17 9.86 -2.79
N GLU A 41 12.70 10.93 -2.15
CA GLU A 41 13.12 11.28 -0.78
C GLU A 41 12.65 10.22 0.22
N ASP A 42 11.45 9.68 0.04
CA ASP A 42 10.89 8.62 0.89
C ASP A 42 11.70 7.33 0.74
N LEU A 43 12.07 6.92 -0.49
CA LEU A 43 12.91 5.74 -0.72
C LEU A 43 14.30 5.90 -0.10
N ASN A 44 14.92 7.07 -0.25
CA ASN A 44 16.18 7.39 0.39
C ASN A 44 16.07 7.33 1.92
N LYS A 45 14.98 7.85 2.48
CA LYS A 45 14.72 7.79 3.92
C LYS A 45 14.54 6.34 4.41
N ILE A 46 13.78 5.53 3.70
CA ILE A 46 13.62 4.09 4.00
C ILE A 46 14.99 3.40 4.03
N SER A 47 15.79 3.62 3.00
CA SER A 47 17.13 3.01 2.92
C SER A 47 18.03 3.46 4.06
N ASN A 48 18.12 4.77 4.32
CA ASN A 48 19.05 5.34 5.30
C ASN A 48 18.63 5.08 6.76
N GLU A 49 17.35 5.19 7.08
CA GLU A 49 16.86 5.08 8.45
C GLU A 49 16.47 3.65 8.85
N LEU A 50 15.98 2.86 7.91
CA LEU A 50 15.51 1.50 8.17
C LEU A 50 16.47 0.42 7.68
N GLY A 51 17.43 0.76 6.80
CA GLY A 51 18.31 -0.20 6.16
C GLY A 51 17.59 -1.16 5.21
N ILE A 52 16.46 -0.73 4.64
CA ILE A 52 15.59 -1.54 3.79
C ILE A 52 15.65 -1.02 2.37
N GLU A 53 15.84 -1.91 1.41
CA GLU A 53 15.76 -1.60 -0.01
C GLU A 53 14.32 -1.74 -0.50
N VAL A 54 13.83 -0.70 -1.18
CA VAL A 54 12.58 -0.74 -1.94
C VAL A 54 12.94 -0.56 -3.40
N HIS A 55 12.69 -1.58 -4.21
CA HIS A 55 12.99 -1.53 -5.63
C HIS A 55 12.06 -0.59 -6.37
N ASN A 56 12.63 0.20 -7.30
CA ASN A 56 11.88 1.08 -8.18
C ASN A 56 12.20 0.75 -9.64
N PHE A 57 11.23 0.82 -10.52
CA PHE A 57 11.41 0.68 -11.96
C PHE A 57 11.39 2.08 -12.58
N ASP A 58 12.57 2.61 -12.91
CA ASP A 58 12.74 4.00 -13.37
C ASP A 58 12.19 4.24 -14.77
N ASP A 59 12.00 3.19 -15.54
CA ASP A 59 11.41 3.18 -16.88
C ASP A 59 9.88 3.08 -16.87
N LEU A 60 9.26 2.88 -15.71
CA LEU A 60 7.81 2.81 -15.56
C LEU A 60 7.22 4.18 -15.20
N ASP A 61 6.36 4.72 -16.07
CA ASP A 61 5.57 5.91 -15.75
C ASP A 61 4.37 5.54 -14.86
N HIS A 62 4.60 5.53 -13.57
CA HIS A 62 3.57 5.21 -12.57
C HIS A 62 2.33 6.14 -12.59
N TYR A 63 2.41 7.28 -13.27
CA TYR A 63 1.33 8.27 -13.30
C TYR A 63 0.45 8.16 -14.55
N ASN A 64 1.06 7.96 -15.72
CA ASN A 64 0.36 7.99 -17.01
C ASN A 64 0.16 6.61 -17.62
N ASP A 65 1.02 5.64 -17.31
CA ASP A 65 0.93 4.30 -17.88
C ASP A 65 0.20 3.32 -16.93
N ILE A 66 -1.12 3.38 -16.98
CA ILE A 66 -1.98 2.55 -16.13
C ILE A 66 -1.88 1.06 -16.50
N ASP A 67 -1.64 0.74 -17.75
CA ASP A 67 -1.55 -0.66 -18.21
C ASP A 67 -0.27 -1.31 -17.66
N ASP A 68 0.85 -0.62 -17.68
CA ASP A 68 2.11 -1.12 -17.12
C ASP A 68 2.06 -1.17 -15.58
N VAL A 69 1.42 -0.20 -14.92
CA VAL A 69 1.15 -0.27 -13.47
C VAL A 69 0.27 -1.48 -13.14
N ALA A 70 -0.74 -1.76 -13.95
CA ALA A 70 -1.60 -2.93 -13.78
C ALA A 70 -0.83 -4.24 -13.98
N ALA A 71 0.04 -4.31 -15.00
CA ALA A 71 0.92 -5.45 -15.23
C ALA A 71 1.90 -5.67 -14.08
N LEU A 72 2.49 -4.59 -13.56
CA LEU A 72 3.33 -4.67 -12.36
C LEU A 72 2.53 -5.19 -11.17
N CYS A 73 1.35 -4.63 -10.89
CA CYS A 73 0.48 -5.12 -9.82
C CYS A 73 0.17 -6.62 -9.96
N LEU A 74 -0.13 -7.08 -11.18
CA LEU A 74 -0.42 -8.50 -11.47
C LEU A 74 0.78 -9.42 -11.17
N SER A 75 2.00 -8.92 -11.32
CA SER A 75 3.23 -9.68 -11.07
C SER A 75 3.58 -9.82 -9.59
N LEU A 76 2.95 -9.03 -8.71
CA LEU A 76 3.21 -9.02 -7.28
C LEU A 76 2.36 -10.07 -6.54
N ASP A 77 2.89 -10.59 -5.44
CA ASP A 77 2.19 -11.51 -4.56
C ASP A 77 1.04 -10.83 -3.80
N LEU A 78 1.24 -9.59 -3.40
CA LEU A 78 0.25 -8.73 -2.76
C LEU A 78 0.64 -7.26 -2.87
N VAL A 79 -0.34 -6.39 -2.71
CA VAL A 79 -0.15 -4.93 -2.66
C VAL A 79 -0.61 -4.39 -1.31
N VAL A 80 0.18 -3.49 -0.73
CA VAL A 80 -0.20 -2.71 0.47
C VAL A 80 -0.34 -1.26 0.06
N SER A 81 -1.46 -0.65 0.38
CA SER A 81 -1.69 0.76 0.05
C SER A 81 -2.62 1.45 1.04
N THR A 82 -2.51 2.77 1.12
CA THR A 82 -3.61 3.61 1.60
C THR A 82 -4.62 3.83 0.47
N LYS A 83 -5.70 4.54 0.74
CA LYS A 83 -6.75 4.80 -0.24
C LYS A 83 -6.31 5.77 -1.33
N THR A 84 -5.66 5.23 -2.35
CA THR A 84 -5.25 5.89 -3.59
C THR A 84 -5.87 5.16 -4.79
N THR A 85 -5.37 5.36 -6.00
CA THR A 85 -5.80 4.62 -7.20
C THR A 85 -5.25 3.18 -7.23
N VAL A 86 -4.05 2.97 -6.71
CA VAL A 86 -3.32 1.70 -6.76
C VAL A 86 -4.12 0.49 -6.22
N PRO A 87 -4.80 0.55 -5.06
CA PRO A 87 -5.59 -0.59 -4.58
C PRO A 87 -6.67 -1.05 -5.55
N PHE A 88 -7.27 -0.12 -6.29
CA PHE A 88 -8.33 -0.46 -7.25
C PHE A 88 -7.76 -1.10 -8.51
N ILE A 89 -6.60 -0.62 -8.98
CA ILE A 89 -5.87 -1.25 -10.10
C ILE A 89 -5.48 -2.68 -9.69
N SER A 90 -4.79 -2.82 -8.56
CA SER A 90 -4.33 -4.10 -8.03
C SER A 90 -5.47 -5.11 -7.87
N ALA A 91 -6.56 -4.67 -7.25
CA ALA A 91 -7.76 -5.50 -7.11
C ALA A 91 -8.39 -5.86 -8.47
N GLY A 92 -8.44 -4.91 -9.40
CA GLY A 92 -8.98 -5.10 -10.74
C GLY A 92 -8.26 -6.18 -11.55
N VAL A 93 -6.95 -6.33 -11.36
CA VAL A 93 -6.16 -7.40 -12.00
C VAL A 93 -6.10 -8.70 -11.16
N GLY A 94 -6.77 -8.76 -10.03
CA GLY A 94 -6.88 -9.97 -9.20
C GLY A 94 -5.78 -10.15 -8.16
N THR A 95 -4.92 -9.18 -7.95
CA THR A 95 -3.85 -9.23 -6.94
C THR A 95 -4.40 -8.99 -5.54
N SER A 96 -3.97 -9.79 -4.58
CA SER A 96 -4.34 -9.61 -3.17
C SER A 96 -3.92 -8.23 -2.68
N THR A 97 -4.84 -7.48 -2.09
CA THR A 97 -4.61 -6.08 -1.70
C THR A 97 -4.93 -5.87 -0.23
N LYS A 98 -3.99 -5.30 0.52
CA LYS A 98 -4.16 -4.88 1.91
C LYS A 98 -4.35 -3.37 1.92
N LEU A 99 -5.56 -2.92 2.23
CA LEU A 99 -5.94 -1.51 2.21
C LEU A 99 -5.97 -0.93 3.62
N ALA A 100 -5.08 0.00 3.90
CA ALA A 100 -5.17 0.84 5.09
C ALA A 100 -6.20 1.96 4.85
N ASN A 101 -7.24 1.99 5.67
CA ASN A 101 -8.41 2.85 5.50
C ASN A 101 -8.87 3.45 6.84
N TRP A 102 -9.95 4.23 6.83
CA TRP A 102 -10.64 4.73 8.01
C TRP A 102 -12.13 4.39 7.94
N LYS A 103 -12.73 4.11 9.09
CA LYS A 103 -14.11 3.59 9.21
C LYS A 103 -15.17 4.48 8.57
N GLN A 104 -14.99 5.79 8.63
CA GLN A 104 -15.93 6.77 8.08
C GLN A 104 -15.63 7.14 6.61
N SER A 105 -14.82 6.35 5.93
CA SER A 105 -14.49 6.60 4.51
C SER A 105 -15.76 6.53 3.65
N PRO A 106 -16.04 7.54 2.83
CA PRO A 106 -17.21 7.55 1.95
C PRO A 106 -17.17 6.45 0.88
N TRP A 107 -16.01 5.78 0.71
CA TRP A 107 -15.82 4.69 -0.26
C TRP A 107 -16.07 3.30 0.32
N ASN A 108 -16.39 3.18 1.61
CA ASN A 108 -16.63 1.87 2.23
C ASN A 108 -17.78 1.12 1.55
N ASN A 109 -18.81 1.82 1.10
CA ASN A 109 -19.91 1.22 0.33
C ASN A 109 -19.45 0.70 -1.04
N VAL A 110 -18.47 1.35 -1.69
CA VAL A 110 -17.90 0.88 -2.95
C VAL A 110 -17.07 -0.38 -2.71
N LEU A 111 -16.24 -0.37 -1.68
CA LEU A 111 -15.39 -1.51 -1.33
C LEU A 111 -16.20 -2.76 -0.96
N SER A 112 -17.32 -2.59 -0.23
CA SER A 112 -18.19 -3.71 0.14
C SER A 112 -18.99 -4.31 -1.03
N ASN A 113 -19.14 -3.57 -2.13
CA ASN A 113 -19.87 -4.00 -3.33
C ASN A 113 -18.96 -4.49 -4.47
N LEU A 114 -17.63 -4.48 -4.30
CA LEU A 114 -16.72 -5.09 -5.25
C LEU A 114 -16.84 -6.62 -5.14
N ASN A 115 -17.74 -7.19 -5.95
CA ASN A 115 -17.85 -8.63 -6.16
C ASN A 115 -16.62 -9.11 -6.94
N GLY A 116 -15.55 -9.40 -6.24
CA GLY A 116 -14.33 -9.87 -6.92
C GLY A 116 -13.12 -9.83 -6.02
N PRO A 117 -12.01 -9.27 -6.47
CA PRO A 117 -10.72 -9.61 -5.90
C PRO A 117 -10.55 -9.02 -4.50
N LYS A 118 -9.79 -9.70 -3.79
CA LYS A 118 -9.37 -9.74 -2.42
C LYS A 118 -8.79 -8.42 -1.93
N ILE A 119 -9.65 -7.45 -1.61
CA ILE A 119 -9.24 -6.31 -0.79
C ILE A 119 -9.56 -6.64 0.66
N ASP A 120 -8.52 -6.85 1.45
CA ASP A 120 -8.64 -6.93 2.90
C ASP A 120 -8.46 -5.52 3.46
N VAL A 121 -9.50 -5.00 4.10
CA VAL A 121 -9.55 -3.64 4.62
C VAL A 121 -9.15 -3.64 6.09
N PHE A 122 -8.16 -2.82 6.44
CA PHE A 122 -7.67 -2.59 7.79
C PHE A 122 -8.01 -1.15 8.18
N GLU A 123 -8.82 -0.96 9.20
CA GLU A 123 -9.42 0.32 9.50
C GLU A 123 -9.00 0.89 10.84
N ARG A 124 -8.89 2.21 10.90
CA ARG A 124 -8.80 3.01 12.12
C ARG A 124 -9.98 3.97 12.24
N ASP A 125 -10.21 4.55 13.39
CA ASP A 125 -11.04 5.75 13.49
C ASP A 125 -10.31 6.94 12.86
N THR A 126 -11.04 7.93 12.36
CA THR A 126 -10.54 8.92 11.40
C THR A 126 -9.26 9.64 11.82
N LEU A 127 -9.08 9.93 13.11
CA LEU A 127 -7.94 10.68 13.63
C LEU A 127 -6.98 9.83 14.47
N ASP A 128 -7.24 8.52 14.61
CA ASP A 128 -6.32 7.65 15.32
C ASP A 128 -4.98 7.50 14.58
N PRO A 129 -3.89 7.18 15.26
CA PRO A 129 -2.63 6.82 14.61
C PRO A 129 -2.77 5.61 13.70
N TRP A 130 -1.89 5.51 12.69
CA TRP A 130 -1.85 4.38 11.77
C TRP A 130 -1.19 3.11 12.35
N ASP A 131 -0.53 3.19 13.52
CA ASP A 131 0.30 2.12 14.08
C ASP A 131 -0.41 0.77 14.14
N ASN A 132 -1.62 0.73 14.66
CA ASN A 132 -2.40 -0.53 14.78
C ASN A 132 -2.76 -1.11 13.42
N VAL A 133 -3.06 -0.25 12.45
CA VAL A 133 -3.41 -0.67 11.08
C VAL A 133 -2.20 -1.33 10.42
N PHE A 134 -1.06 -0.65 10.38
CA PHE A 134 0.13 -1.18 9.71
C PHE A 134 0.77 -2.35 10.47
N THR A 135 0.65 -2.40 11.79
CA THR A 135 1.05 -3.58 12.58
C THR A 135 0.18 -4.79 12.23
N SER A 136 -1.13 -4.62 12.08
CA SER A 136 -2.05 -5.69 11.69
C SER A 136 -1.78 -6.16 10.26
N ILE A 137 -1.51 -5.24 9.33
CA ILE A 137 -1.11 -5.58 7.96
C ILE A 137 0.20 -6.37 7.95
N ALA A 138 1.21 -5.93 8.70
CA ALA A 138 2.50 -6.62 8.81
C ALA A 138 2.35 -8.07 9.33
N HIS A 139 1.51 -8.27 10.34
CA HIS A 139 1.17 -9.60 10.85
C HIS A 139 0.55 -10.51 9.77
N ASP A 140 -0.34 -9.94 8.96
CA ASP A 140 -1.01 -10.69 7.91
C ASP A 140 -0.06 -11.06 6.77
N ILE A 141 0.82 -10.13 6.38
CA ILE A 141 1.88 -10.37 5.39
C ILE A 141 2.81 -11.50 5.87
N LEU A 142 3.22 -11.46 7.13
CA LEU A 142 4.10 -12.49 7.69
C LEU A 142 3.46 -13.89 7.63
N LYS A 143 2.16 -14.01 7.94
CA LYS A 143 1.41 -15.27 7.79
C LYS A 143 1.38 -15.74 6.34
N TYR A 144 1.17 -14.81 5.41
CA TYR A 144 1.15 -15.10 3.98
C TYR A 144 2.52 -15.60 3.49
N ALA A 145 3.60 -14.91 3.83
CA ALA A 145 4.97 -15.28 3.46
C ALA A 145 5.36 -16.66 4.01
N ASN A 146 5.00 -16.97 5.25
CA ASN A 146 5.29 -18.27 5.86
C ASN A 146 4.52 -19.43 5.19
N LYS A 147 3.27 -19.20 4.79
CA LYS A 147 2.44 -20.22 4.11
C LYS A 147 2.98 -20.59 2.72
N ARG A 148 3.67 -19.70 2.03
CA ARG A 148 4.26 -19.99 0.70
C ARG A 148 5.58 -20.77 0.76
N ARG A 149 6.18 -20.88 1.94
CA ARG A 149 7.43 -21.63 2.15
C ARG A 149 7.21 -23.07 2.65
N SER A 150 6.01 -23.38 3.09
CA SER A 150 5.59 -24.73 3.53
C SER A 150 4.95 -25.49 2.37
#